data_686b82ccaf4a32536ce5b35556a64ae6
#
_entry.id   686b82ccaf4a32536ce5b35556a64ae6
#
_cell.length_a   1.000
_cell.length_b   1.000
_cell.length_c   1.000
_cell.angle_alpha   90.00
_cell.angle_beta   90.00
_cell.angle_gamma   90.00
#
_symmetry.space_group_name_H-M   'P 1'
#
loop_
_entity.id
_entity.type
_entity.pdbx_description
1 polymer ?
#
loop_
_entity_poly.entity_id
_entity_poly.type
_entity_poly.pdbx_seq_one_letter_code
_entity_poly.pdbx_strand_id
1 'polypeptide(L)'
;MYSTSIKKFERLPPSTVATKKCPNSANVYLQALSQFYSKIAKNTSYLCLKKISKRLMMSKSDRQPVKISKIMSELEGKQDKVAVIVAKVLDDDKVMILPAMKIVALQWSKEVKEKIEKYGGSIHTLDELFKVCSDMDDVCLVSTNKFSRKSAKFWGPAPGERGSKTYPRGNLRCHNREKRIMMKGRKPKNQKVGQSE
;
A
#
# COMPACT_ATOMS: atom_id res chain seq x y z
N MET A 1 1.37 -21.48 -3.95
CA MET A 1 0.00 -20.90 -3.85
C MET A 1 0.02 -19.43 -3.45
N TYR A 2 0.57 -18.52 -4.26
CA TYR A 2 0.62 -17.07 -3.93
C TYR A 2 0.34 -16.20 -5.16
N SER A 3 -0.77 -16.43 -5.85
CA SER A 3 -1.10 -15.70 -7.09
C SER A 3 -2.37 -14.82 -7.01
N THR A 4 -3.05 -14.72 -5.88
CA THR A 4 -4.39 -14.09 -5.85
C THR A 4 -4.40 -12.62 -5.44
N SER A 5 -3.31 -12.09 -4.88
CA SER A 5 -3.25 -10.71 -4.37
C SER A 5 -2.98 -9.67 -5.48
N ILE A 6 -2.32 -10.04 -6.56
CA ILE A 6 -1.90 -9.12 -7.63
C ILE A 6 -3.03 -8.82 -8.62
N LYS A 7 -3.90 -9.79 -8.89
CA LYS A 7 -4.99 -9.65 -9.88
C LYS A 7 -6.11 -8.68 -9.48
N LYS A 8 -6.28 -8.37 -8.20
CA LYS A 8 -7.27 -7.35 -7.75
C LYS A 8 -6.87 -5.91 -8.05
N PHE A 9 -5.60 -5.65 -8.33
CA PHE A 9 -5.10 -4.31 -8.66
C PHE A 9 -5.19 -3.97 -10.15
N GLU A 10 -5.32 -4.97 -11.01
CA GLU A 10 -5.38 -4.78 -12.48
C GLU A 10 -6.78 -4.46 -13.01
N ARG A 11 -7.82 -4.53 -12.16
CA ARG A 11 -9.22 -4.35 -12.60
C ARG A 11 -9.79 -2.94 -12.42
N LEU A 12 -8.97 -1.91 -12.35
CA LEU A 12 -9.47 -0.55 -12.58
C LEU A 12 -9.38 -0.26 -14.08
N PRO A 13 -10.51 0.07 -14.72
CA PRO A 13 -10.50 0.36 -16.14
C PRO A 13 -9.51 1.50 -16.42
N PRO A 14 -8.71 1.40 -17.49
CA PRO A 14 -7.64 2.36 -17.81
C PRO A 14 -8.12 3.80 -18.00
N SER A 15 -9.41 4.02 -18.20
CA SER A 15 -10.03 5.34 -18.39
C SER A 15 -10.21 6.18 -17.10
N THR A 16 -10.11 5.58 -15.90
CA THR A 16 -10.33 6.31 -14.63
C THR A 16 -9.03 6.82 -13.99
N VAL A 17 -7.89 6.51 -14.53
CA VAL A 17 -6.62 7.04 -14.05
C VAL A 17 -6.28 8.26 -14.90
N ALA A 18 -6.85 9.40 -14.53
CA ALA A 18 -6.30 10.69 -14.98
C ALA A 18 -4.80 10.65 -14.65
N THR A 19 -3.96 10.64 -15.67
CA THR A 19 -2.50 10.68 -15.55
C THR A 19 -2.12 12.03 -15.00
N LYS A 20 -2.10 12.13 -13.67
CA LYS A 20 -1.64 13.33 -12.99
C LYS A 20 -0.19 13.58 -13.43
N LYS A 21 0.08 14.76 -13.96
CA LYS A 21 1.41 15.14 -14.40
C LYS A 21 2.36 15.43 -13.22
N CYS A 22 1.81 15.82 -12.07
CA CYS A 22 2.55 16.12 -10.84
C CYS A 22 1.70 15.80 -9.60
N PRO A 23 2.32 15.58 -8.42
CA PRO A 23 1.60 15.43 -7.16
C PRO A 23 0.95 16.76 -6.74
N ASN A 24 -0.23 16.69 -6.11
CA ASN A 24 -0.96 17.86 -5.57
C ASN A 24 -0.32 18.40 -4.27
N SER A 25 0.97 18.30 -4.11
CA SER A 25 1.69 18.73 -2.92
C SER A 25 2.42 20.03 -3.20
N ALA A 26 2.38 20.96 -2.26
CA ALA A 26 3.17 22.19 -2.31
C ALA A 26 4.68 21.94 -2.06
N ASN A 27 5.06 20.71 -1.66
CA ASN A 27 6.46 20.37 -1.41
C ASN A 27 7.24 20.26 -2.71
N VAL A 28 8.14 21.21 -2.94
CA VAL A 28 8.99 21.30 -4.14
C VAL A 28 9.88 20.06 -4.29
N TYR A 29 10.44 19.54 -3.20
CA TYR A 29 11.28 18.33 -3.25
C TYR A 29 10.52 17.10 -3.71
N LEU A 30 9.27 16.93 -3.25
CA LEU A 30 8.43 15.84 -3.70
C LEU A 30 8.06 15.99 -5.19
N GLN A 31 7.82 17.21 -5.64
CA GLN A 31 7.56 17.48 -7.05
C GLN A 31 8.78 17.15 -7.91
N ALA A 32 9.97 17.60 -7.52
CA ALA A 32 11.23 17.30 -8.19
C ALA A 32 11.50 15.78 -8.25
N LEU A 33 11.35 15.10 -7.13
CA LEU A 33 11.52 13.64 -7.05
C LEU A 33 10.51 12.91 -7.96
N SER A 34 9.25 13.34 -8.00
CA SER A 34 8.25 12.73 -8.87
C SER A 34 8.54 12.95 -10.36
N GLN A 35 9.06 14.12 -10.74
CA GLN A 35 9.49 14.43 -12.10
C GLN A 35 10.72 13.58 -12.50
N PHE A 36 11.68 13.43 -11.59
CA PHE A 36 12.86 12.59 -11.79
C PHE A 36 12.45 11.14 -12.09
N TYR A 37 11.66 10.53 -11.22
CA TYR A 37 11.18 9.16 -11.44
C TYR A 37 10.24 9.02 -12.65
N SER A 38 9.51 10.06 -13.00
CA SER A 38 8.69 10.07 -14.22
C SER A 38 9.52 10.05 -15.50
N LYS A 39 10.64 10.79 -15.52
CA LYS A 39 11.60 10.78 -16.64
C LYS A 39 12.23 9.39 -16.78
N ILE A 40 12.73 8.83 -15.69
CA ILE A 40 13.37 7.50 -15.70
C ILE A 40 12.35 6.42 -16.13
N ALA A 41 11.13 6.45 -15.57
CA ALA A 41 10.09 5.47 -15.89
C ALA A 41 9.64 5.48 -17.36
N LYS A 42 9.82 6.59 -18.06
CA LYS A 42 9.58 6.69 -19.52
C LYS A 42 10.70 6.03 -20.34
N ASN A 43 11.93 6.17 -19.88
CA ASN A 43 13.12 5.73 -20.60
C ASN A 43 13.52 4.28 -20.28
N THR A 44 12.85 3.65 -19.31
CA THR A 44 13.20 2.29 -18.86
C THR A 44 11.98 1.35 -18.95
N SER A 45 12.27 0.07 -19.14
CA SER A 45 11.24 -0.99 -19.17
C SER A 45 10.85 -1.50 -17.76
N TYR A 46 11.67 -1.22 -16.73
CA TYR A 46 11.49 -1.78 -15.40
C TYR A 46 10.14 -1.41 -14.74
N LEU A 47 9.35 -2.42 -14.42
CA LEU A 47 8.02 -2.25 -13.81
C LEU A 47 8.09 -1.64 -12.41
N CYS A 48 9.15 -1.90 -11.64
CA CYS A 48 9.34 -1.34 -10.31
C CYS A 48 9.43 0.20 -10.37
N LEU A 49 10.19 0.78 -11.30
CA LEU A 49 10.35 2.23 -11.49
C LEU A 49 9.02 2.88 -11.93
N LYS A 50 8.28 2.25 -12.83
CA LYS A 50 6.94 2.70 -13.23
C LYS A 50 5.97 2.71 -12.05
N LYS A 51 6.02 1.70 -11.18
CA LYS A 51 5.21 1.62 -9.94
C LYS A 51 5.64 2.69 -8.93
N ILE A 52 6.94 2.96 -8.75
CA ILE A 52 7.44 4.01 -7.86
C ILE A 52 6.96 5.38 -8.34
N SER A 53 7.15 5.71 -9.63
CA SER A 53 6.68 6.96 -10.23
C SER A 53 5.17 7.16 -10.03
N LYS A 54 4.35 6.14 -10.32
CA LYS A 54 2.91 6.19 -10.11
C LYS A 54 2.55 6.45 -8.64
N ARG A 55 3.25 5.83 -7.69
CA ARG A 55 2.99 6.02 -6.25
C ARG A 55 3.40 7.40 -5.75
N LEU A 56 4.47 7.99 -6.27
CA LEU A 56 4.88 9.35 -5.92
C LEU A 56 3.81 10.38 -6.29
N MET A 57 3.06 10.13 -7.37
CA MET A 57 1.94 10.98 -7.79
C MET A 57 0.64 10.80 -7.00
N MET A 58 0.54 9.74 -6.21
CA MET A 58 -0.63 9.48 -5.38
C MET A 58 -0.75 10.48 -4.22
N SER A 59 -1.95 10.67 -3.72
CA SER A 59 -2.21 11.47 -2.52
C SER A 59 -1.59 10.83 -1.27
N LYS A 60 -1.41 11.60 -0.20
CA LYS A 60 -0.92 11.10 1.09
C LYS A 60 -1.84 10.02 1.67
N SER A 61 -3.15 10.13 1.43
CA SER A 61 -4.14 9.13 1.88
C SER A 61 -4.02 7.80 1.15
N ASP A 62 -3.52 7.79 -0.08
CA ASP A 62 -3.31 6.57 -0.86
C ASP A 62 -1.93 5.93 -0.60
N ARG A 63 -0.96 6.73 -0.15
CA ARG A 63 0.36 6.29 0.29
C ARG A 63 0.33 5.92 1.77
N GLN A 64 -0.26 4.76 2.08
CA GLN A 64 -0.41 4.29 3.44
C GLN A 64 0.95 4.06 4.11
N PRO A 65 1.12 4.41 5.41
CA PRO A 65 2.31 4.05 6.15
C PRO A 65 2.46 2.53 6.23
N VAL A 66 3.71 2.09 6.21
CA VAL A 66 4.09 0.67 6.27
C VAL A 66 4.77 0.41 7.60
N LYS A 67 4.36 -0.63 8.30
CA LYS A 67 5.01 -1.08 9.53
C LYS A 67 6.20 -1.99 9.21
N ILE A 68 7.21 -2.00 10.09
CA ILE A 68 8.41 -2.85 9.95
C ILE A 68 8.02 -4.33 9.82
N SER A 69 7.05 -4.80 10.60
CA SER A 69 6.57 -6.19 10.54
C SER A 69 6.13 -6.61 9.12
N LYS A 70 5.50 -5.67 8.38
CA LYS A 70 5.11 -5.91 6.99
C LYS A 70 6.31 -5.98 6.05
N ILE A 71 7.33 -5.17 6.29
CA ILE A 71 8.57 -5.19 5.49
C ILE A 71 9.27 -6.53 5.68
N MET A 72 9.41 -6.99 6.92
CA MET A 72 9.98 -8.29 7.24
C MET A 72 9.27 -9.42 6.51
N SER A 73 7.93 -9.45 6.59
CA SER A 73 7.14 -10.51 5.93
C SER A 73 7.25 -10.52 4.40
N GLU A 74 7.54 -9.39 3.77
CA GLU A 74 7.74 -9.33 2.31
C GLU A 74 9.18 -9.65 1.89
N LEU A 75 10.15 -9.44 2.80
CA LEU A 75 11.54 -9.80 2.60
C LEU A 75 11.85 -11.25 3.03
N GLU A 76 10.92 -11.93 3.67
CA GLU A 76 11.06 -13.32 4.05
C GLU A 76 11.39 -14.19 2.82
N GLY A 77 12.52 -14.90 2.89
CA GLY A 77 13.07 -15.63 1.74
C GLY A 77 13.77 -14.78 0.66
N LYS A 78 13.97 -13.46 0.91
CA LYS A 78 14.61 -12.52 -0.04
C LYS A 78 15.52 -11.55 0.70
N GLN A 79 16.38 -12.05 1.55
CA GLN A 79 17.19 -11.22 2.46
C GLN A 79 18.17 -10.28 1.73
N ASP A 80 18.62 -10.67 0.54
CA ASP A 80 19.54 -9.86 -0.26
C ASP A 80 18.86 -8.68 -0.98
N LYS A 81 17.50 -8.65 -1.01
CA LYS A 81 16.78 -7.62 -1.72
C LYS A 81 16.60 -6.34 -0.89
N VAL A 82 16.64 -5.22 -1.58
CA VAL A 82 16.40 -3.90 -1.01
C VAL A 82 14.90 -3.61 -0.95
N ALA A 83 14.38 -3.34 0.25
CA ALA A 83 12.98 -2.95 0.42
C ALA A 83 12.75 -1.50 0.03
N VAL A 84 11.94 -1.25 -0.99
CA VAL A 84 11.59 0.12 -1.43
C VAL A 84 10.16 0.46 -1.04
N ILE A 85 10.00 1.56 -0.30
CA ILE A 85 8.72 2.00 0.28
C ILE A 85 8.42 3.45 -0.13
N VAL A 86 7.43 3.66 -0.99
CA VAL A 86 6.97 5.02 -1.37
C VAL A 86 5.90 5.49 -0.37
N ALA A 87 6.24 5.48 0.92
CA ALA A 87 5.38 5.88 2.02
C ALA A 87 6.22 6.18 3.27
N LYS A 88 5.57 6.49 4.40
CA LYS A 88 6.23 6.59 5.70
C LYS A 88 6.39 5.19 6.32
N VAL A 89 7.57 4.89 6.80
CA VAL A 89 7.83 3.68 7.61
C VAL A 89 7.58 3.99 9.08
N LEU A 90 6.85 3.10 9.74
CA LEU A 90 6.53 3.16 11.17
C LEU A 90 7.03 1.92 11.88
N ASP A 91 7.37 2.07 13.15
CA ASP A 91 7.73 0.94 14.00
C ASP A 91 6.50 0.07 14.33
N ASP A 92 6.77 -1.12 14.80
CA ASP A 92 5.77 -2.05 15.34
C ASP A 92 6.30 -2.63 16.64
N ASP A 93 5.62 -2.33 17.75
CA ASP A 93 5.97 -2.79 19.10
C ASP A 93 6.01 -4.31 19.23
N LYS A 94 5.35 -5.01 18.30
CA LYS A 94 5.31 -6.48 18.28
C LYS A 94 6.62 -7.11 17.80
N VAL A 95 7.46 -6.33 17.13
CA VAL A 95 8.71 -6.82 16.55
C VAL A 95 9.86 -6.39 17.43
N MET A 96 10.42 -7.33 18.18
CA MET A 96 11.56 -7.10 19.07
C MET A 96 12.89 -7.19 18.34
N ILE A 97 13.06 -8.20 17.49
CA ILE A 97 14.32 -8.49 16.80
C ILE A 97 14.13 -8.30 15.30
N LEU A 98 15.09 -7.64 14.66
CA LEU A 98 15.09 -7.38 13.23
C LEU A 98 16.27 -8.08 12.57
N PRO A 99 16.11 -8.70 11.40
CA PRO A 99 17.25 -9.07 10.57
C PRO A 99 17.92 -7.80 10.01
N ALA A 100 19.18 -7.89 9.68
CA ALA A 100 19.87 -6.83 8.96
C ALA A 100 19.21 -6.65 7.58
N MET A 101 18.67 -5.45 7.30
CA MET A 101 17.96 -5.19 6.06
C MET A 101 18.31 -3.81 5.51
N LYS A 102 18.30 -3.68 4.18
CA LYS A 102 18.45 -2.40 3.49
C LYS A 102 17.07 -1.87 3.10
N ILE A 103 16.74 -0.68 3.58
CA ILE A 103 15.45 -0.04 3.33
C ILE A 103 15.66 1.29 2.63
N VAL A 104 14.91 1.51 1.55
CA VAL A 104 14.83 2.80 0.85
C VAL A 104 13.40 3.31 0.99
N ALA A 105 13.20 4.44 1.66
CA ALA A 105 11.86 4.94 1.97
C ALA A 105 11.71 6.44 1.68
N LEU A 106 10.47 6.88 1.49
CA LEU A 106 10.17 8.30 1.32
C LEU A 106 10.30 9.07 2.64
N GLN A 107 9.87 8.46 3.73
CA GLN A 107 9.94 9.00 5.10
C GLN A 107 9.96 7.85 6.11
N TRP A 108 10.44 8.12 7.32
CA TRP A 108 10.44 7.18 8.44
C TRP A 108 10.25 7.91 9.76
N SER A 109 9.96 7.19 10.84
CA SER A 109 10.01 7.73 12.21
C SER A 109 11.43 7.60 12.76
N LYS A 110 11.76 8.43 13.74
CA LYS A 110 13.08 8.43 14.40
C LYS A 110 13.39 7.06 15.00
N GLU A 111 12.42 6.51 15.72
CA GLU A 111 12.49 5.18 16.34
C GLU A 111 12.84 4.06 15.36
N VAL A 112 12.26 4.11 14.15
CA VAL A 112 12.56 3.14 13.08
C VAL A 112 14.01 3.20 12.65
N LYS A 113 14.55 4.40 12.50
CA LYS A 113 15.95 4.59 12.10
C LYS A 113 16.89 4.00 13.15
N GLU A 114 16.71 4.39 14.41
CA GLU A 114 17.52 3.91 15.54
C GLU A 114 17.44 2.38 15.67
N LYS A 115 16.24 1.81 15.48
CA LYS A 115 16.02 0.37 15.57
C LYS A 115 16.71 -0.38 14.43
N ILE A 116 16.61 0.09 13.17
CA ILE A 116 17.25 -0.53 12.03
C ILE A 116 18.78 -0.47 12.15
N GLU A 117 19.33 0.68 12.52
CA GLU A 117 20.77 0.87 12.71
C GLU A 117 21.32 -0.02 13.83
N LYS A 118 20.58 -0.16 14.95
CA LYS A 118 20.92 -1.04 16.06
C LYS A 118 21.09 -2.50 15.63
N TYR A 119 20.29 -2.97 14.66
CA TYR A 119 20.35 -4.35 14.15
C TYR A 119 21.21 -4.50 12.89
N GLY A 120 22.10 -3.54 12.60
CA GLY A 120 23.04 -3.62 11.48
C GLY A 120 22.43 -3.41 10.09
N GLY A 121 21.19 -2.95 10.03
CA GLY A 121 20.55 -2.54 8.77
C GLY A 121 20.88 -1.10 8.38
N SER A 122 20.42 -0.68 7.20
CA SER A 122 20.56 0.70 6.73
C SER A 122 19.24 1.22 6.17
N ILE A 123 19.02 2.53 6.36
CA ILE A 123 17.84 3.22 5.82
C ILE A 123 18.27 4.42 4.99
N HIS A 124 17.75 4.52 3.77
CA HIS A 124 18.12 5.51 2.78
C HIS A 124 16.89 6.21 2.21
N THR A 125 17.10 7.36 1.60
CA THR A 125 16.04 8.11 0.91
C THR A 125 15.83 7.58 -0.51
N LEU A 126 14.69 7.94 -1.14
CA LEU A 126 14.37 7.46 -2.50
C LEU A 126 15.30 8.01 -3.58
N ASP A 127 15.95 9.13 -3.35
CA ASP A 127 16.97 9.70 -4.24
C ASP A 127 18.26 8.89 -4.24
N GLU A 128 18.56 8.19 -3.15
CA GLU A 128 19.73 7.33 -3.02
C GLU A 128 19.52 5.91 -3.56
N LEU A 129 18.33 5.57 -4.04
CA LEU A 129 17.98 4.21 -4.50
C LEU A 129 19.04 3.65 -5.47
N PHE A 130 19.48 4.45 -6.43
CA PHE A 130 20.43 4.03 -7.45
C PHE A 130 21.88 3.90 -6.96
N LYS A 131 22.19 4.44 -5.76
CA LYS A 131 23.46 4.23 -5.08
C LYS A 131 23.46 2.93 -4.27
N VAL A 132 22.30 2.60 -3.68
CA VAL A 132 22.14 1.44 -2.81
C VAL A 132 21.91 0.16 -3.60
N CYS A 133 21.26 0.27 -4.75
CA CYS A 133 20.86 -0.86 -5.58
C CYS A 133 21.37 -0.67 -7.00
N SER A 134 22.30 -1.53 -7.43
CA SER A 134 22.82 -1.52 -8.80
C SER A 134 21.80 -2.09 -9.78
N ASP A 135 21.15 -3.20 -9.39
CA ASP A 135 20.19 -3.91 -10.23
C ASP A 135 18.75 -3.66 -9.74
N MET A 136 17.87 -3.35 -10.69
CA MET A 136 16.45 -3.10 -10.38
C MET A 136 15.65 -4.38 -10.09
N ASP A 137 16.20 -5.54 -10.38
CA ASP A 137 15.58 -6.84 -10.06
C ASP A 137 15.75 -7.23 -8.59
N ASP A 138 16.71 -6.61 -7.89
CA ASP A 138 16.90 -6.77 -6.45
C ASP A 138 16.00 -5.85 -5.62
N VAL A 139 15.16 -5.06 -6.28
CA VAL A 139 14.21 -4.17 -5.60
C VAL A 139 12.94 -4.93 -5.23
N CYS A 140 12.63 -4.98 -3.93
CA CYS A 140 11.36 -5.44 -3.40
C CYS A 140 10.45 -4.24 -3.06
N LEU A 141 9.41 -4.00 -3.86
CA LEU A 141 8.51 -2.88 -3.65
C LEU A 141 7.40 -3.22 -2.65
N VAL A 142 7.52 -2.74 -1.42
CA VAL A 142 6.57 -2.99 -0.33
C VAL A 142 5.47 -1.93 -0.28
N SER A 143 4.23 -2.35 -0.08
CA SER A 143 3.09 -1.46 0.10
C SER A 143 1.99 -2.09 0.95
N THR A 144 1.21 -1.24 1.60
CA THR A 144 0.02 -1.64 2.34
C THR A 144 -1.25 -1.36 1.53
N ASN A 145 -2.29 -2.13 1.80
CA ASN A 145 -3.59 -1.92 1.19
C ASN A 145 -4.39 -0.89 2.01
N LYS A 146 -4.84 0.19 1.37
CA LYS A 146 -5.66 1.22 2.03
C LYS A 146 -6.99 0.67 2.57
N PHE A 147 -7.53 -0.36 1.96
CA PHE A 147 -8.80 -0.97 2.37
C PHE A 147 -8.69 -1.91 3.59
N SER A 148 -7.49 -2.20 4.07
CA SER A 148 -7.29 -2.96 5.31
C SER A 148 -7.59 -2.15 6.58
N ARG A 149 -7.72 -0.84 6.49
CA ARG A 149 -8.01 0.05 7.63
C ARG A 149 -9.43 -0.14 8.15
N LYS A 150 -9.63 -0.04 9.46
CA LYS A 150 -10.96 -0.04 10.09
C LYS A 150 -11.87 1.06 9.53
N SER A 151 -11.32 2.21 9.12
CA SER A 151 -12.07 3.31 8.51
C SER A 151 -12.55 3.01 7.08
N ALA A 152 -11.98 2.04 6.39
CA ALA A 152 -12.33 1.73 5.01
C ALA A 152 -13.79 1.26 4.84
N LYS A 153 -14.38 0.67 5.88
CA LYS A 153 -15.80 0.28 5.88
C LYS A 153 -16.77 1.46 5.72
N PHE A 154 -16.30 2.69 5.98
CA PHE A 154 -17.10 3.92 5.86
C PHE A 154 -16.84 4.67 4.53
N TRP A 155 -16.01 4.14 3.65
CA TRP A 155 -15.70 4.75 2.37
C TRP A 155 -16.56 4.15 1.27
N GLY A 156 -17.04 4.99 0.40
CA GLY A 156 -17.84 4.58 -0.76
C GLY A 156 -19.16 5.34 -0.85
N PRO A 157 -20.11 4.84 -1.66
CA PRO A 157 -21.44 5.39 -1.81
C PRO A 157 -22.20 5.46 -0.49
N ALA A 158 -23.24 6.26 -0.42
CA ALA A 158 -24.04 6.43 0.79
C ALA A 158 -24.55 5.08 1.32
N PRO A 159 -24.59 4.88 2.66
CA PRO A 159 -25.22 3.69 3.25
C PRO A 159 -26.68 3.60 2.80
N GLY A 160 -27.12 2.43 2.37
CA GLY A 160 -28.50 2.22 1.88
C GLY A 160 -28.68 2.41 0.38
N GLU A 161 -27.73 3.05 -0.31
CA GLU A 161 -27.75 3.12 -1.77
C GLU A 161 -27.59 1.72 -2.38
N ARG A 162 -28.21 1.51 -3.55
CA ARG A 162 -28.19 0.23 -4.26
C ARG A 162 -26.74 -0.17 -4.59
N GLY A 163 -26.32 -1.35 -4.13
CA GLY A 163 -24.95 -1.85 -4.32
C GLY A 163 -23.90 -1.31 -3.35
N SER A 164 -24.26 -0.38 -2.45
CA SER A 164 -23.34 0.14 -1.45
C SER A 164 -22.94 -0.93 -0.43
N LYS A 165 -21.64 -1.00 -0.14
CA LYS A 165 -21.09 -1.81 0.96
C LYS A 165 -20.67 -0.95 2.16
N THR A 166 -20.94 0.35 2.11
CA THR A 166 -20.55 1.32 3.13
C THR A 166 -21.35 1.14 4.41
N TYR A 167 -20.68 1.29 5.55
CA TYR A 167 -21.34 1.26 6.86
C TYR A 167 -21.86 2.64 7.24
N PRO A 168 -23.03 2.73 7.89
CA PRO A 168 -23.51 4.00 8.42
C PRO A 168 -22.60 4.50 9.54
N ARG A 169 -22.40 5.82 9.61
CA ARG A 169 -21.70 6.48 10.71
C ARG A 169 -22.71 6.93 11.75
N GLY A 170 -22.94 6.10 12.76
CA GLY A 170 -23.76 6.48 13.90
C GLY A 170 -23.04 7.50 14.80
N ASN A 171 -23.80 8.38 15.45
CA ASN A 171 -23.27 9.23 16.49
C ASN A 171 -22.73 8.39 17.66
N LEU A 172 -21.50 8.66 18.13
CA LEU A 172 -20.86 7.90 19.20
C LEU A 172 -21.61 7.95 20.52
N ARG A 173 -22.42 9.01 20.75
CA ARG A 173 -23.20 9.24 21.97
C ARG A 173 -24.56 8.54 21.98
N CYS A 174 -25.05 8.03 20.85
CA CYS A 174 -26.33 7.36 20.76
C CYS A 174 -26.22 5.85 21.00
N HIS A 175 -27.04 5.29 21.88
CA HIS A 175 -27.11 3.85 22.11
C HIS A 175 -27.76 3.12 20.91
N ASN A 176 -28.77 3.72 20.29
CA ASN A 176 -29.47 3.18 19.14
C ASN A 176 -28.83 3.64 17.82
N ARG A 177 -27.73 2.97 17.45
CA ARG A 177 -27.03 3.25 16.21
C ARG A 177 -27.54 2.40 15.07
N GLU A 178 -27.62 2.98 13.89
CA GLU A 178 -27.82 2.22 12.67
C GLU A 178 -26.73 1.17 12.53
N LYS A 179 -27.13 -0.07 12.29
CA LYS A 179 -26.22 -1.20 12.06
C LYS A 179 -26.49 -1.76 10.68
N ARG A 180 -25.42 -2.05 9.94
CA ARG A 180 -25.56 -2.80 8.70
C ARG A 180 -25.89 -4.25 9.04
N ILE A 181 -27.08 -4.68 8.66
CA ILE A 181 -27.47 -6.08 8.73
C ILE A 181 -26.99 -6.76 7.45
N MET A 182 -26.05 -7.67 7.56
CA MET A 182 -25.78 -8.59 6.47
C MET A 182 -26.95 -9.57 6.38
N MET A 183 -27.72 -9.53 5.30
CA MET A 183 -28.75 -10.53 5.07
C MET A 183 -28.07 -11.90 4.94
N LYS A 184 -28.10 -12.67 6.02
CA LYS A 184 -27.83 -14.10 5.96
C LYS A 184 -28.99 -14.69 5.17
N GLY A 185 -28.73 -15.18 3.95
CA GLY A 185 -29.68 -16.07 3.34
C GLY A 185 -30.33 -15.68 2.02
N ARG A 186 -29.89 -14.65 1.28
CA ARG A 186 -30.16 -14.65 -0.15
C ARG A 186 -29.19 -15.60 -0.83
N LYS A 187 -29.56 -16.89 -0.90
CA LYS A 187 -28.91 -17.84 -1.79
C LYS A 187 -28.89 -17.22 -3.19
N PRO A 188 -27.75 -17.24 -3.93
CA PRO A 188 -27.76 -16.82 -5.31
C PRO A 188 -28.81 -17.64 -6.07
N LYS A 189 -29.62 -16.99 -6.88
CA LYS A 189 -30.75 -17.59 -7.60
C LYS A 189 -30.41 -18.82 -8.46
N ASN A 190 -29.14 -19.16 -8.60
CA ASN A 190 -28.63 -20.20 -9.49
C ASN A 190 -28.00 -21.41 -8.81
N GLN A 191 -28.15 -21.58 -7.49
CA GLN A 191 -27.87 -22.89 -6.91
C GLN A 191 -29.09 -23.78 -7.13
N LYS A 192 -29.09 -24.51 -8.26
CA LYS A 192 -29.92 -25.69 -8.40
C LYS A 192 -29.61 -26.63 -7.24
N VAL A 193 -30.59 -26.87 -6.40
CA VAL A 193 -30.54 -27.90 -5.37
C VAL A 193 -30.37 -29.19 -6.12
N GLY A 194 -29.20 -29.84 -6.00
CA GLY A 194 -29.04 -31.21 -6.46
C GLY A 194 -30.06 -32.05 -5.73
N GLN A 195 -30.94 -32.64 -6.47
CA GLN A 195 -31.80 -33.72 -6.01
C GLN A 195 -30.86 -34.87 -5.66
N SER A 196 -30.77 -35.18 -4.38
CA SER A 196 -30.24 -36.45 -3.91
C SER A 196 -31.34 -37.50 -4.13
N GLU A 197 -31.16 -38.38 -5.05
CA GLU A 197 -31.76 -39.71 -5.01
C GLU A 197 -31.09 -40.55 -3.92
#